data_48ce9da5c3059838b5042ed46281ee72
#
_entry.id   48ce9da5c3059838b5042ed46281ee72
#
_cell.length_a   1.000
_cell.length_b   1.000
_cell.length_c   1.000
_cell.angle_alpha   90.00
_cell.angle_beta   90.00
_cell.angle_gamma   90.00
#
_symmetry.space_group_name_H-M   'P 1'
#
loop_
_entity.id
_entity.type
_entity.pdbx_description
1 polymer ?
#
loop_
_entity_poly.entity_id
_entity_poly.type
_entity_poly.pdbx_seq_one_letter_code
_entity_poly.pdbx_strand_id
1 'polypeptide(L)'
;YTGLCRVVDYLAIHDVGKALNPALCRGQVGSAVQQGIGYVFCEEIKIDRQSGRVTNADLQRYHVARACDMPNFDIYFIEQPDEYGPFGAKSVGEACFVPTAPALIAAVNDALGTELSMLPLDPTCILNAIKEKKEGEGKC
;
A
#
# COMPACT_ATOMS: atom_id res chain seq x y z
N TYR A 1 -21.97 -5.97 4.64
CA TYR A 1 -20.69 -5.64 3.97
C TYR A 1 -20.54 -4.12 3.95
N THR A 2 -19.35 -3.59 4.36
CA THR A 2 -19.07 -2.14 4.43
C THR A 2 -18.14 -1.68 3.31
N GLY A 3 -17.51 -2.61 2.59
CA GLY A 3 -16.44 -2.33 1.63
C GLY A 3 -15.12 -1.91 2.25
N LEU A 4 -15.03 -1.84 3.58
CA LEU A 4 -13.77 -1.50 4.27
C LEU A 4 -12.82 -2.69 4.21
N CYS A 5 -11.60 -2.44 3.75
CA CYS A 5 -10.49 -3.38 3.80
C CYS A 5 -9.55 -3.03 4.96
N ARG A 6 -8.99 -4.05 5.56
CA ARG A 6 -7.95 -3.93 6.57
C ARG A 6 -6.84 -4.92 6.29
N VAL A 7 -5.62 -4.43 6.26
CA VAL A 7 -4.43 -5.28 6.20
C VAL A 7 -4.20 -5.83 7.60
N VAL A 8 -4.18 -7.15 7.77
CA VAL A 8 -4.02 -7.81 9.07
C VAL A 8 -2.55 -8.07 9.35
N ASP A 9 -1.87 -8.69 8.40
CA ASP A 9 -0.47 -9.04 8.48
C ASP A 9 0.26 -8.64 7.20
N TYR A 10 1.51 -8.24 7.34
CA TYR A 10 2.37 -7.87 6.22
C TYR A 10 3.79 -8.41 6.45
N LEU A 11 4.31 -9.12 5.49
CA LEU A 11 5.69 -9.61 5.48
C LEU A 11 6.52 -8.81 4.48
N ALA A 12 7.59 -8.20 4.94
CA ALA A 12 8.54 -7.47 4.12
C ALA A 12 9.93 -8.12 4.16
N ILE A 13 10.45 -8.45 2.99
CA ILE A 13 11.80 -8.99 2.83
C ILE A 13 12.54 -8.12 1.81
N HIS A 14 13.63 -7.47 2.26
CA HIS A 14 14.38 -6.53 1.42
C HIS A 14 15.87 -6.80 1.49
N ASP A 15 16.52 -6.80 0.34
CA ASP A 15 17.97 -6.73 0.28
C ASP A 15 18.42 -5.28 0.46
N VAL A 16 19.09 -5.02 1.56
CA VAL A 16 19.58 -3.68 1.94
C VAL A 16 21.12 -3.56 1.82
N GLY A 17 21.74 -4.55 1.20
CA GLY A 17 23.20 -4.65 1.19
C GLY A 17 23.72 -4.88 2.61
N LYS A 18 24.43 -3.91 3.16
CA LYS A 18 24.78 -3.89 4.58
C LYS A 18 23.82 -2.98 5.36
N ALA A 19 23.09 -3.55 6.31
CA ALA A 19 22.24 -2.76 7.19
C ALA A 19 23.09 -1.96 8.20
N LEU A 20 23.47 -0.74 7.84
CA LEU A 20 24.32 0.12 8.71
C LEU A 20 23.60 0.50 10.00
N ASN A 21 22.31 0.70 9.95
CA ASN A 21 21.45 0.89 11.10
C ASN A 21 20.14 0.12 10.92
N PRO A 22 20.03 -1.10 11.44
CA PRO A 22 18.85 -1.95 11.26
C PRO A 22 17.55 -1.33 11.80
N ALA A 23 17.62 -0.53 12.88
CA ALA A 23 16.45 0.12 13.44
C ALA A 23 15.89 1.20 12.49
N LEU A 24 16.75 2.02 11.90
CA LEU A 24 16.33 3.01 10.90
C LEU A 24 15.86 2.34 9.61
N CYS A 25 16.49 1.27 9.17
CA CYS A 25 16.03 0.49 8.02
C CYS A 25 14.61 -0.06 8.25
N ARG A 26 14.33 -0.61 9.44
CA ARG A 26 12.96 -1.04 9.81
C ARG A 26 11.96 0.12 9.80
N GLY A 27 12.36 1.29 10.28
CA GLY A 27 11.56 2.51 10.22
C GLY A 27 11.19 2.92 8.78
N GLN A 28 12.14 2.82 7.85
CA GLN A 28 11.89 3.09 6.42
C GLN A 28 10.90 2.10 5.82
N VAL A 29 11.05 0.81 6.10
CA VAL A 29 10.10 -0.21 5.64
C VAL A 29 8.70 0.03 6.22
N GLY A 30 8.59 0.30 7.52
CA GLY A 30 7.32 0.61 8.16
C GLY A 30 6.63 1.84 7.56
N SER A 31 7.39 2.90 7.28
CA SER A 31 6.90 4.09 6.58
C SER A 31 6.41 3.78 5.16
N ALA A 32 7.15 2.96 4.42
CA ALA A 32 6.77 2.54 3.07
C ALA A 32 5.46 1.74 3.06
N VAL A 33 5.27 0.85 4.03
CA VAL A 33 4.02 0.09 4.20
C VAL A 33 2.85 1.03 4.53
N GLN A 34 3.05 2.00 5.43
CA GLN A 34 2.03 3.00 5.76
C GLN A 34 1.61 3.80 4.53
N GLN A 35 2.57 4.33 3.79
CA GLN A 35 2.30 5.08 2.57
C GLN A 35 1.57 4.22 1.53
N GLY A 36 1.97 2.97 1.36
CA GLY A 36 1.32 2.04 0.45
C GLY A 36 -0.13 1.74 0.83
N ILE A 37 -0.42 1.56 2.11
CA ILE A 37 -1.79 1.39 2.63
C ILE A 37 -2.62 2.64 2.32
N GLY A 38 -2.09 3.85 2.60
CA GLY A 38 -2.74 5.10 2.26
C GLY A 38 -3.04 5.21 0.78
N TYR A 39 -2.02 4.99 -0.05
CA TYR A 39 -2.11 5.06 -1.51
C TYR A 39 -3.15 4.09 -2.10
N VAL A 40 -3.24 2.88 -1.55
CA VAL A 40 -4.19 1.87 -2.06
C VAL A 40 -5.61 2.10 -1.60
N PHE A 41 -5.83 2.52 -0.35
CA PHE A 41 -7.17 2.48 0.23
C PHE A 41 -7.83 3.83 0.49
N CYS A 42 -7.10 4.94 0.60
CA CYS A 42 -7.70 6.19 1.05
C CYS A 42 -7.14 7.48 0.47
N GLU A 43 -5.93 7.49 -0.11
CA GLU A 43 -5.32 8.72 -0.59
C GLU A 43 -5.72 9.02 -2.03
N GLU A 44 -6.42 10.13 -2.22
CA GLU A 44 -6.82 10.62 -3.54
C GLU A 44 -6.83 12.15 -3.54
N ILE A 45 -6.13 12.77 -4.48
CA ILE A 45 -6.25 14.20 -4.72
C ILE A 45 -7.45 14.46 -5.64
N LYS A 46 -8.45 15.16 -5.12
CA LYS A 46 -9.66 15.54 -5.87
C LYS A 46 -9.52 16.93 -6.47
N ILE A 47 -9.53 17.00 -7.79
CA ILE A 47 -9.38 18.25 -8.53
C ILE A 47 -10.70 18.65 -9.18
N ASP A 48 -11.18 19.87 -8.93
CA ASP A 48 -12.27 20.45 -9.68
C ASP A 48 -11.84 20.70 -11.13
N ARG A 49 -12.52 20.07 -12.07
CA ARG A 49 -12.13 20.09 -13.49
C ARG A 49 -12.33 21.47 -14.17
N GLN A 50 -13.18 22.33 -13.60
CA GLN A 50 -13.44 23.64 -14.19
C GLN A 50 -12.42 24.68 -13.69
N SER A 51 -12.13 24.65 -12.39
CA SER A 51 -11.25 25.64 -11.76
C SER A 51 -9.79 25.19 -11.62
N GLY A 52 -9.51 23.88 -11.77
CA GLY A 52 -8.20 23.28 -11.50
C GLY A 52 -7.82 23.24 -10.02
N ARG A 53 -8.72 23.58 -9.11
CA ARG A 53 -8.43 23.65 -7.68
C ARG A 53 -8.55 22.26 -7.03
N VAL A 54 -7.65 21.99 -6.09
CA VAL A 54 -7.76 20.81 -5.22
C VAL A 54 -8.88 21.07 -4.22
N THR A 55 -9.88 20.18 -4.17
CA THR A 55 -11.08 20.32 -3.33
C THR A 55 -10.93 19.71 -1.94
N ASN A 56 -9.92 18.87 -1.75
CA ASN A 56 -9.62 18.18 -0.48
C ASN A 56 -8.19 18.46 0.01
N ALA A 57 -7.78 19.74 -0.02
CA ALA A 57 -6.46 20.19 0.35
C ALA A 57 -6.22 20.32 1.89
N ASP A 58 -6.94 19.57 2.69
CA ASP A 58 -6.79 19.56 4.15
C ASP A 58 -6.94 18.13 4.70
N LEU A 59 -6.38 17.87 5.89
CA LEU A 59 -6.38 16.54 6.52
C LEU A 59 -7.75 16.08 7.04
N GLN A 60 -8.79 16.88 6.95
CA GLN A 60 -10.16 16.44 7.21
C GLN A 60 -10.77 15.70 6.02
N ARG A 61 -10.31 16.04 4.82
CA ARG A 61 -10.82 15.50 3.55
C ARG A 61 -9.83 14.65 2.78
N TYR A 62 -8.53 14.91 2.96
CA TYR A 62 -7.46 14.05 2.46
C TYR A 62 -7.03 13.10 3.57
N HIS A 63 -7.39 11.83 3.44
CA HIS A 63 -7.13 10.82 4.46
C HIS A 63 -5.79 10.14 4.22
N VAL A 64 -4.93 10.15 5.24
CA VAL A 64 -3.69 9.36 5.28
C VAL A 64 -3.84 8.17 6.21
N ALA A 65 -3.16 7.08 5.93
CA ALA A 65 -3.13 5.92 6.82
C ALA A 65 -2.51 6.31 8.18
N ARG A 66 -3.18 5.91 9.25
CA ARG A 66 -2.79 6.22 10.63
C ARG A 66 -2.10 5.03 11.28
N ALA A 67 -1.48 5.23 12.42
CA ALA A 67 -0.84 4.16 13.18
C ALA A 67 -1.79 3.00 13.53
N CYS A 68 -3.10 3.29 13.75
CA CYS A 68 -4.11 2.27 14.02
C CYS A 68 -4.54 1.47 12.78
N ASP A 69 -4.20 1.94 11.60
CA ASP A 69 -4.50 1.27 10.34
C ASP A 69 -3.35 0.32 9.91
N MET A 70 -2.23 0.37 10.65
CA MET A 70 -1.07 -0.48 10.37
C MET A 70 -1.33 -1.95 10.73
N PRO A 71 -0.86 -2.89 9.90
CA PRO A 71 -0.92 -4.32 10.20
C PRO A 71 0.10 -4.72 11.27
N ASN A 72 -0.01 -5.96 11.75
CA ASN A 72 1.17 -6.63 12.27
C ASN A 72 2.15 -6.83 11.11
N PHE A 73 3.43 -6.54 11.31
CA PHE A 73 4.38 -6.78 10.22
C PHE A 73 5.72 -7.29 10.69
N ASP A 74 6.20 -8.29 9.96
CA ASP A 74 7.52 -8.86 10.10
C ASP A 74 8.44 -8.31 9.01
N ILE A 75 9.64 -7.90 9.41
CA ILE A 75 10.63 -7.33 8.50
C ILE A 75 11.92 -8.15 8.59
N TYR A 76 12.34 -8.67 7.45
CA TYR A 76 13.60 -9.40 7.29
C TYR A 76 14.50 -8.68 6.30
N PHE A 77 15.78 -8.58 6.62
CA PHE A 77 16.78 -8.05 5.71
C PHE A 77 17.66 -9.15 5.16
N ILE A 78 17.85 -9.12 3.84
CA ILE A 78 18.91 -9.84 3.16
C ILE A 78 20.09 -8.87 3.09
N GLU A 79 21.25 -9.28 3.60
CA GLU A 79 22.46 -8.50 3.56
C GLU A 79 23.43 -9.08 2.51
N GLN A 80 23.29 -8.64 1.27
CA GLN A 80 24.26 -8.89 0.21
C GLN A 80 25.00 -7.58 -0.09
N PRO A 81 26.22 -7.36 0.43
CA PRO A 81 26.91 -6.10 0.28
C PRO A 81 27.07 -5.66 -1.18
N ASP A 82 26.84 -4.40 -1.44
CA ASP A 82 27.05 -3.78 -2.74
C ASP A 82 28.50 -3.35 -2.91
N GLU A 83 29.08 -3.60 -4.07
CA GLU A 83 30.49 -3.26 -4.37
C GLU A 83 30.70 -1.73 -4.43
N TYR A 84 29.69 -0.99 -4.89
CA TYR A 84 29.78 0.47 -5.10
C TYR A 84 29.10 1.28 -3.98
N GLY A 85 28.30 0.63 -3.16
CA GLY A 85 27.60 1.29 -2.06
C GLY A 85 28.52 1.59 -0.88
N PRO A 86 28.33 2.70 -0.17
CA PRO A 86 29.13 3.05 1.00
C PRO A 86 29.00 1.96 2.08
N PHE A 87 30.13 1.39 2.48
CA PHE A 87 30.20 0.26 3.41
C PHE A 87 29.38 -0.98 2.98
N GLY A 88 29.10 -1.12 1.69
CA GLY A 88 28.27 -2.20 1.15
C GLY A 88 26.76 -1.99 1.29
N ALA A 89 26.30 -0.80 1.67
CA ALA A 89 24.87 -0.51 1.82
C ALA A 89 24.19 -0.29 0.48
N LYS A 90 22.90 -0.68 0.39
CA LYS A 90 21.98 -0.36 -0.71
C LYS A 90 20.90 0.61 -0.23
N SER A 91 20.23 1.27 -1.17
CA SER A 91 19.07 2.12 -0.86
C SER A 91 17.92 1.29 -0.28
N VAL A 92 17.25 1.81 0.73
CA VAL A 92 16.13 1.13 1.40
C VAL A 92 14.83 1.93 1.36
N GLY A 93 14.89 3.24 1.21
CA GLY A 93 13.71 4.12 1.33
C GLY A 93 12.62 3.83 0.29
N GLU A 94 12.89 4.13 -0.96
CA GLU A 94 11.90 3.98 -2.05
C GLU A 94 11.72 2.52 -2.49
N ALA A 95 12.77 1.73 -2.44
CA ALA A 95 12.73 0.31 -2.82
C ALA A 95 11.69 -0.49 -2.01
N CYS A 96 11.42 -0.08 -0.78
CA CYS A 96 10.41 -0.72 0.06
C CYS A 96 8.98 -0.31 -0.29
N PHE A 97 8.80 0.88 -0.87
CA PHE A 97 7.48 1.39 -1.25
C PHE A 97 6.94 0.73 -2.53
N VAL A 98 7.81 0.52 -3.52
CA VAL A 98 7.43 0.02 -4.85
C VAL A 98 6.58 -1.26 -4.80
N PRO A 99 6.94 -2.32 -4.05
CA PRO A 99 6.17 -3.56 -4.04
C PRO A 99 4.92 -3.50 -3.16
N THR A 100 4.76 -2.50 -2.31
CA THR A 100 3.68 -2.46 -1.30
C THR A 100 2.30 -2.34 -1.97
N ALA A 101 2.11 -1.39 -2.87
CA ALA A 101 0.82 -1.23 -3.53
C ALA A 101 0.41 -2.44 -4.37
N PRO A 102 1.27 -3.01 -5.24
CA PRO A 102 0.96 -4.23 -5.96
C PRO A 102 0.60 -5.42 -5.06
N ALA A 103 1.32 -5.61 -3.95
CA ALA A 103 1.05 -6.68 -3.01
C ALA A 103 -0.34 -6.54 -2.36
N LEU A 104 -0.71 -5.33 -1.95
CA LEU A 104 -2.02 -5.03 -1.36
C LEU A 104 -3.16 -5.24 -2.37
N ILE A 105 -3.00 -4.78 -3.61
CA ILE A 105 -4.00 -4.97 -4.68
C ILE A 105 -4.16 -6.45 -4.98
N ALA A 106 -3.06 -7.18 -5.09
CA ALA A 106 -3.10 -8.63 -5.34
C ALA A 106 -3.83 -9.38 -4.21
N ALA A 107 -3.58 -9.01 -2.95
CA ALA A 107 -4.26 -9.61 -1.80
C ALA A 107 -5.78 -9.31 -1.80
N VAL A 108 -6.19 -8.10 -2.17
CA VAL A 108 -7.62 -7.76 -2.31
C VAL A 108 -8.26 -8.55 -3.46
N ASN A 109 -7.60 -8.61 -4.60
CA ASN A 109 -8.08 -9.35 -5.76
C ASN A 109 -8.22 -10.85 -5.46
N ASP A 110 -7.24 -11.44 -4.77
CA ASP A 110 -7.30 -12.83 -4.35
C ASP A 110 -8.48 -13.08 -3.38
N ALA A 111 -8.63 -12.22 -2.37
CA ALA A 111 -9.70 -12.35 -1.39
C ALA A 111 -11.11 -12.20 -1.99
N LEU A 112 -11.27 -11.35 -3.00
CA LEU A 112 -12.55 -11.10 -3.66
C LEU A 112 -12.76 -11.97 -4.90
N GLY A 113 -11.69 -12.54 -5.47
CA GLY A 113 -11.69 -13.20 -6.76
C GLY A 113 -12.05 -12.23 -7.90
N THR A 114 -11.38 -11.08 -7.92
CA THR A 114 -11.61 -9.97 -8.87
C THR A 114 -10.30 -9.57 -9.53
N GLU A 115 -10.35 -8.66 -10.48
CA GLU A 115 -9.19 -8.10 -11.20
C GLU A 115 -9.20 -6.56 -11.13
N LEU A 116 -9.34 -6.01 -9.92
CA LEU A 116 -9.28 -4.57 -9.69
C LEU A 116 -7.89 -4.03 -10.02
N SER A 117 -7.82 -2.94 -10.76
CA SER A 117 -6.57 -2.31 -11.20
C SER A 117 -6.55 -0.79 -11.05
N MET A 118 -7.66 -0.18 -10.60
CA MET A 118 -7.78 1.25 -10.37
C MET A 118 -7.59 1.57 -8.88
N LEU A 119 -6.97 2.69 -8.58
CA LEU A 119 -6.73 3.19 -7.23
C LEU A 119 -7.38 4.58 -7.03
N PRO A 120 -7.77 4.91 -5.79
CA PRO A 120 -7.77 4.05 -4.61
C PRO A 120 -8.87 2.98 -4.64
N LEU A 121 -8.65 1.86 -3.94
CA LEU A 121 -9.67 0.85 -3.67
C LEU A 121 -10.55 1.31 -2.49
N ASP A 122 -11.33 2.35 -2.72
CA ASP A 122 -12.24 2.87 -1.71
C ASP A 122 -13.40 1.88 -1.42
N PRO A 123 -14.15 2.07 -0.33
CA PRO A 123 -15.25 1.18 0.04
C PRO A 123 -16.30 1.03 -1.07
N THR A 124 -16.53 2.05 -1.89
CA THR A 124 -17.49 2.02 -2.98
C THR A 124 -17.00 1.13 -4.11
N CYS A 125 -15.73 1.24 -4.46
CA CYS A 125 -15.06 0.37 -5.45
C CYS A 125 -15.18 -1.10 -5.05
N ILE A 126 -14.84 -1.42 -3.80
CA ILE A 126 -14.93 -2.79 -3.26
C ILE A 126 -16.37 -3.33 -3.28
N LEU A 127 -17.35 -2.53 -2.86
CA LEU A 127 -18.74 -2.95 -2.86
C LEU A 127 -19.28 -3.20 -4.27
N ASN A 128 -18.90 -2.38 -5.23
CA ASN A 128 -19.28 -2.57 -6.63
C ASN A 128 -18.68 -3.86 -7.19
N ALA A 129 -17.40 -4.12 -6.96
CA ALA A 129 -16.76 -5.36 -7.39
C ALA A 129 -17.45 -6.61 -6.82
N ILE A 130 -17.83 -6.58 -5.53
CA ILE A 130 -18.58 -7.68 -4.90
C ILE A 130 -19.95 -7.88 -5.53
N LYS A 131 -20.65 -6.80 -5.90
CA LYS A 131 -21.96 -6.88 -6.56
C LYS A 131 -21.85 -7.46 -7.97
N GLU A 132 -20.92 -6.93 -8.78
CA GLU A 132 -20.71 -7.38 -10.15
C GLU A 132 -20.36 -8.88 -10.21
N LYS A 133 -19.52 -9.35 -9.29
CA LYS A 133 -19.19 -10.78 -9.18
C LYS A 133 -20.44 -11.62 -8.90
N LYS A 134 -21.29 -11.22 -7.94
CA LYS A 134 -22.52 -11.96 -7.61
C LYS A 134 -23.51 -11.98 -8.77
N GLU A 135 -23.63 -10.89 -9.51
CA GLU A 135 -24.51 -10.80 -10.69
C GLU A 135 -23.96 -11.65 -11.85
N GLY A 136 -22.66 -11.78 -11.99
CA GLY A 136 -22.00 -12.67 -12.95
C GLY A 136 -22.19 -14.14 -12.62
N GLU A 137 -22.07 -14.54 -11.36
CA GLU A 137 -22.30 -15.91 -10.88
C GLU A 137 -23.77 -16.35 -10.94
N GLY A 138 -24.73 -15.42 -10.90
CA GLY A 138 -26.16 -15.71 -10.99
C GLY A 138 -26.70 -15.91 -12.42
N LYS A 139 -25.85 -15.81 -13.43
CA LYS A 139 -26.22 -15.97 -14.86
C LYS A 139 -25.75 -17.30 -15.49
N CYS A 140 -25.29 -18.26 -14.69
CA CYS A 140 -24.94 -19.60 -15.13
C CYS A 140 -26.07 -20.60 -14.85
#